data_9f22fd5f36922688b9d14f3632afc7ee
#
_entry.id   9f22fd5f36922688b9d14f3632afc7ee
#
_cell.length_a   1.000
_cell.length_b   1.000
_cell.length_c   1.000
_cell.angle_alpha   90.00
_cell.angle_beta   90.00
_cell.angle_gamma   90.00
#
_symmetry.space_group_name_H-M   'P 1'
#
loop_
_entity.id
_entity.type
_entity.pdbx_description
1 polymer ?
#
loop_
_entity_poly.entity_id
_entity_poly.type
_entity_poly.pdbx_seq_one_letter_code
_entity_poly.pdbx_strand_id
1 'polypeptide(L)'
;MKALLHIALKSALNRRGTLALVVLSIALATALLLGLERLRTDIRSSFTSAVSGTDLVVGARTGSVQLMLYAVFHLGGATNNVRMESIEAIAKHRAVDWVVPLSLGDSHRGFPVLGTTKAFFERFRYGDRQALRLEQGSPFSGDLDGLYGTVLGAEVAQRLHYKLGDPIVLSHGSGTLPGSEHADKPFTVVGILAPTGTPVDRTVHISLPALEAIHLDWSAGTPMKGLAIPAEQARKFDLAPKQVTAALVGLKGRAAVFAVQRFVNEYEGEPLMAVLPGVALDELWNVVGVGEKLLLGLSALVALVSLAGLVATVLAGLNERRRELAVPRAVGAGPRDVLVLLAAEGLLVTLAGLLLGVLACVALIAGAPPSRKSVASIR
;
A
#
# COMPACT_ATOMS: atom_id res chain seq x y z
N MET A 1 -23.66 46.64 9.00
CA MET A 1 -22.87 45.41 8.87
C MET A 1 -21.56 45.38 9.69
N LYS A 2 -20.63 46.37 9.58
CA LYS A 2 -19.37 46.39 10.36
C LYS A 2 -19.59 46.38 11.90
N ALA A 3 -20.57 47.12 12.41
CA ALA A 3 -20.89 47.17 13.85
C ALA A 3 -21.44 45.83 14.34
N LEU A 4 -22.30 45.14 13.58
CA LEU A 4 -22.85 43.82 13.93
C LEU A 4 -21.75 42.74 13.98
N LEU A 5 -20.81 42.81 13.03
CA LEU A 5 -19.66 41.87 12.99
C LEU A 5 -18.73 42.09 14.22
N HIS A 6 -18.50 43.32 14.63
CA HIS A 6 -17.70 43.66 15.78
C HIS A 6 -18.32 43.21 17.13
N ILE A 7 -19.65 43.31 17.24
CA ILE A 7 -20.42 42.82 18.38
C ILE A 7 -20.38 41.29 18.40
N ALA A 8 -20.55 40.62 17.26
CA ALA A 8 -20.46 39.17 17.16
C ALA A 8 -19.06 38.64 17.60
N LEU A 9 -18.00 39.31 17.16
CA LEU A 9 -16.64 38.93 17.52
C LEU A 9 -16.33 39.11 19.03
N LYS A 10 -16.76 40.21 19.62
CA LYS A 10 -16.64 40.44 21.10
C LYS A 10 -17.45 39.44 21.91
N SER A 11 -18.66 39.13 21.48
CA SER A 11 -19.51 38.14 22.13
C SER A 11 -18.92 36.73 22.02
N ALA A 12 -18.36 36.35 20.88
CA ALA A 12 -17.67 35.09 20.66
C ALA A 12 -16.43 34.94 21.60
N LEU A 13 -15.66 36.00 21.76
CA LEU A 13 -14.50 36.03 22.67
C LEU A 13 -14.87 35.79 24.14
N ASN A 14 -16.05 36.21 24.58
CA ASN A 14 -16.53 35.98 25.94
C ASN A 14 -16.87 34.51 26.22
N ARG A 15 -17.13 33.70 25.16
CA ARG A 15 -17.47 32.27 25.22
C ARG A 15 -16.40 31.39 24.57
N ARG A 16 -15.17 31.87 24.55
CA ARG A 16 -14.04 31.18 23.86
C ARG A 16 -13.92 29.69 24.19
N GLY A 17 -14.19 29.28 25.44
CA GLY A 17 -14.11 27.87 25.86
C GLY A 17 -15.11 26.96 25.11
N THR A 18 -16.40 27.34 25.13
CA THR A 18 -17.47 26.55 24.49
C THR A 18 -17.34 26.58 22.97
N LEU A 19 -17.05 27.75 22.41
CA LEU A 19 -16.85 27.86 20.94
C LEU A 19 -15.60 27.12 20.49
N ALA A 20 -14.52 27.11 21.27
CA ALA A 20 -13.32 26.34 20.97
C ALA A 20 -13.59 24.83 20.92
N LEU A 21 -14.42 24.30 21.83
CA LEU A 21 -14.82 22.89 21.80
C LEU A 21 -15.64 22.56 20.55
N VAL A 22 -16.54 23.43 20.12
CA VAL A 22 -17.31 23.23 18.89
C VAL A 22 -16.42 23.32 17.67
N VAL A 23 -15.52 24.30 17.58
CA VAL A 23 -14.53 24.43 16.52
C VAL A 23 -13.66 23.18 16.45
N LEU A 24 -13.16 22.69 17.60
CA LEU A 24 -12.35 21.48 17.68
C LEU A 24 -13.12 20.23 17.19
N SER A 25 -14.40 20.10 17.59
CA SER A 25 -15.23 18.99 17.15
C SER A 25 -15.47 18.99 15.64
N ILE A 26 -15.74 20.17 15.05
CA ILE A 26 -15.89 20.32 13.59
C ILE A 26 -14.56 20.05 12.89
N ALA A 27 -13.45 20.54 13.43
CA ALA A 27 -12.11 20.33 12.88
C ALA A 27 -11.73 18.84 12.88
N LEU A 28 -12.03 18.13 13.98
CA LEU A 28 -11.76 16.70 14.09
C LEU A 28 -12.62 15.88 13.11
N ALA A 29 -13.92 16.18 13.00
CA ALA A 29 -14.81 15.53 12.05
C ALA A 29 -14.35 15.76 10.59
N THR A 30 -13.95 16.98 10.25
CA THR A 30 -13.45 17.35 8.93
C THR A 30 -12.14 16.64 8.62
N ALA A 31 -11.18 16.65 9.56
CA ALA A 31 -9.90 15.97 9.40
C ALA A 31 -10.07 14.46 9.23
N LEU A 32 -11.01 13.84 9.98
CA LEU A 32 -11.32 12.42 9.88
C LEU A 32 -11.91 12.07 8.50
N LEU A 33 -12.90 12.83 8.02
CA LEU A 33 -13.53 12.61 6.73
C LEU A 33 -12.53 12.75 5.57
N LEU A 34 -11.77 13.84 5.55
CA LEU A 34 -10.79 14.10 4.50
C LEU A 34 -9.61 13.11 4.56
N GLY A 35 -9.15 12.78 5.77
CA GLY A 35 -8.09 11.80 5.97
C GLY A 35 -8.49 10.40 5.52
N LEU A 36 -9.72 9.97 5.81
CA LEU A 36 -10.26 8.69 5.39
C LEU A 36 -10.39 8.62 3.86
N GLU A 37 -10.96 9.66 3.23
CA GLU A 37 -11.12 9.69 1.77
C GLU A 37 -9.76 9.73 1.06
N ARG A 38 -8.80 10.45 1.61
CA ARG A 38 -7.44 10.46 1.09
C ARG A 38 -6.77 9.08 1.20
N LEU A 39 -6.84 8.47 2.39
CA LEU A 39 -6.30 7.14 2.63
C LEU A 39 -6.89 6.10 1.67
N ARG A 40 -8.20 6.13 1.48
CA ARG A 40 -8.94 5.30 0.52
C ARG A 40 -8.38 5.44 -0.89
N THR A 41 -8.28 6.68 -1.37
CA THR A 41 -7.81 6.97 -2.72
C THR A 41 -6.37 6.52 -2.91
N ASP A 42 -5.49 6.79 -1.94
CA ASP A 42 -4.07 6.41 -2.00
C ASP A 42 -3.90 4.89 -1.97
N ILE A 43 -4.63 4.17 -1.13
CA ILE A 43 -4.61 2.71 -1.09
C ILE A 43 -5.09 2.15 -2.44
N ARG A 44 -6.24 2.59 -2.93
CA ARG A 44 -6.80 2.10 -4.20
C ARG A 44 -5.85 2.35 -5.38
N SER A 45 -5.26 3.53 -5.48
CA SER A 45 -4.31 3.86 -6.54
C SER A 45 -3.04 3.02 -6.46
N SER A 46 -2.49 2.81 -5.26
CA SER A 46 -1.30 1.97 -5.05
C SER A 46 -1.56 0.51 -5.45
N PHE A 47 -2.73 -0.03 -5.10
CA PHE A 47 -3.11 -1.40 -5.48
C PHE A 47 -3.27 -1.55 -6.99
N THR A 48 -3.99 -0.63 -7.64
CA THR A 48 -4.19 -0.66 -9.10
C THR A 48 -2.87 -0.47 -9.84
N SER A 49 -1.99 0.38 -9.32
CA SER A 49 -0.68 0.66 -9.91
C SER A 49 0.28 -0.53 -9.84
N ALA A 50 0.14 -1.40 -8.83
CA ALA A 50 1.08 -2.51 -8.59
C ALA A 50 1.03 -3.63 -9.66
N VAL A 51 -0.01 -3.69 -10.49
CA VAL A 51 -0.22 -4.78 -11.47
C VAL A 51 -0.46 -4.29 -12.88
N SER A 52 -0.05 -3.08 -13.18
CA SER A 52 -0.17 -2.50 -14.51
C SER A 52 0.64 -3.32 -15.53
N GLY A 53 -0.01 -3.77 -16.61
CA GLY A 53 0.66 -4.51 -17.67
C GLY A 53 0.80 -6.04 -17.49
N THR A 54 0.30 -6.60 -16.38
CA THR A 54 0.16 -8.03 -16.16
C THR A 54 -1.27 -8.45 -16.51
N ASP A 55 -1.44 -9.42 -17.39
CA ASP A 55 -2.78 -9.86 -17.82
C ASP A 55 -3.35 -10.91 -16.87
N LEU A 56 -2.50 -11.85 -16.40
CA LEU A 56 -2.88 -12.90 -15.46
C LEU A 56 -1.80 -13.10 -14.40
N VAL A 57 -2.24 -13.40 -13.17
CA VAL A 57 -1.41 -13.95 -12.10
C VAL A 57 -1.78 -15.42 -11.94
N VAL A 58 -0.79 -16.29 -12.03
CA VAL A 58 -0.96 -17.75 -11.94
C VAL A 58 -0.32 -18.26 -10.66
N GLY A 59 -0.98 -19.18 -9.98
CA GLY A 59 -0.49 -19.84 -8.78
C GLY A 59 -1.24 -21.13 -8.50
N ALA A 60 -0.95 -21.77 -7.38
CA ALA A 60 -1.72 -22.90 -6.89
C ALA A 60 -3.17 -22.49 -6.62
N ARG A 61 -4.11 -23.41 -6.81
CA ARG A 61 -5.55 -23.14 -6.62
C ARG A 61 -5.85 -22.77 -5.18
N THR A 62 -6.22 -21.50 -5.00
CA THR A 62 -6.57 -20.86 -3.72
C THR A 62 -7.72 -19.86 -3.96
N GLY A 63 -7.84 -18.82 -3.13
CA GLY A 63 -8.71 -17.67 -3.44
C GLY A 63 -8.02 -16.66 -4.35
N SER A 64 -8.78 -16.03 -5.25
CA SER A 64 -8.31 -14.97 -6.16
C SER A 64 -7.60 -13.82 -5.41
N VAL A 65 -8.23 -13.34 -4.35
CA VAL A 65 -7.68 -12.29 -3.48
C VAL A 65 -6.43 -12.78 -2.76
N GLN A 66 -6.42 -14.02 -2.25
CA GLN A 66 -5.26 -14.59 -1.56
C GLN A 66 -4.06 -14.69 -2.51
N LEU A 67 -4.25 -15.19 -3.72
CA LEU A 67 -3.20 -15.26 -4.74
C LEU A 67 -2.60 -13.88 -5.02
N MET A 68 -3.44 -12.87 -5.17
CA MET A 68 -2.98 -11.49 -5.38
C MET A 68 -2.21 -10.94 -4.18
N LEU A 69 -2.72 -11.16 -2.96
CA LEU A 69 -2.09 -10.63 -1.75
C LEU A 69 -0.65 -11.15 -1.60
N TYR A 70 -0.40 -12.43 -1.78
CA TYR A 70 0.97 -12.92 -1.62
C TYR A 70 1.83 -12.73 -2.87
N ALA A 71 1.31 -12.94 -4.08
CA ALA A 71 2.11 -12.89 -5.30
C ALA A 71 2.51 -11.47 -5.72
N VAL A 72 1.63 -10.48 -5.47
CA VAL A 72 1.83 -9.09 -5.91
C VAL A 72 2.12 -8.16 -4.75
N PHE A 73 1.40 -8.32 -3.63
CA PHE A 73 1.55 -7.43 -2.47
C PHE A 73 2.52 -7.97 -1.42
N HIS A 74 3.00 -9.20 -1.60
CA HIS A 74 3.92 -9.89 -0.71
C HIS A 74 3.41 -9.93 0.75
N LEU A 75 2.09 -10.09 0.90
CA LEU A 75 1.38 -10.18 2.17
C LEU A 75 0.89 -11.60 2.41
N GLY A 76 1.21 -12.15 3.57
CA GLY A 76 0.91 -13.54 3.92
C GLY A 76 1.88 -14.52 3.28
N GLY A 77 1.47 -15.79 3.15
CA GLY A 77 2.26 -16.87 2.57
C GLY A 77 1.46 -17.65 1.53
N ALA A 78 2.16 -18.29 0.60
CA ALA A 78 1.56 -19.22 -0.33
C ALA A 78 1.06 -20.47 0.41
N THR A 79 -0.10 -20.96 0.04
CA THR A 79 -0.64 -22.20 0.59
C THR A 79 0.12 -23.42 0.01
N ASN A 80 0.43 -23.36 -1.29
CA ASN A 80 1.20 -24.37 -2.02
C ASN A 80 2.06 -23.69 -3.09
N ASN A 81 3.15 -24.36 -3.45
CA ASN A 81 3.96 -23.95 -4.58
C ASN A 81 3.43 -24.62 -5.88
N VAL A 82 3.86 -24.07 -7.01
CA VAL A 82 3.57 -24.54 -8.36
C VAL A 82 4.86 -25.13 -8.94
N ARG A 83 4.77 -26.26 -9.62
CA ARG A 83 5.93 -26.87 -10.29
C ARG A 83 6.40 -25.99 -11.45
N MET A 84 7.70 -25.86 -11.60
CA MET A 84 8.29 -25.08 -12.67
C MET A 84 7.90 -25.62 -14.06
N GLU A 85 7.78 -26.95 -14.21
CA GLU A 85 7.29 -27.61 -15.42
C GLU A 85 5.91 -27.09 -15.88
N SER A 86 5.01 -26.84 -14.93
CA SER A 86 3.68 -26.28 -15.22
C SER A 86 3.77 -24.82 -15.69
N ILE A 87 4.66 -24.04 -15.10
CA ILE A 87 4.91 -22.67 -15.55
C ILE A 87 5.50 -22.65 -16.95
N GLU A 88 6.42 -23.57 -17.26
CA GLU A 88 6.97 -23.73 -18.61
C GLU A 88 5.92 -24.18 -19.63
N ALA A 89 5.00 -25.06 -19.24
CA ALA A 89 3.88 -25.47 -20.10
C ALA A 89 2.98 -24.27 -20.43
N ILE A 90 2.71 -23.40 -19.46
CA ILE A 90 1.94 -22.17 -19.68
C ILE A 90 2.72 -21.22 -20.60
N ALA A 91 4.02 -21.08 -20.42
CA ALA A 91 4.86 -20.23 -21.27
C ALA A 91 4.88 -20.65 -22.73
N LYS A 92 4.71 -21.96 -23.01
CA LYS A 92 4.61 -22.53 -24.40
C LYS A 92 3.25 -22.28 -25.05
N HIS A 93 2.23 -21.80 -24.32
CA HIS A 93 0.93 -21.55 -24.91
C HIS A 93 1.00 -20.40 -25.93
N ARG A 94 0.44 -20.62 -27.14
CA ARG A 94 0.55 -19.70 -28.31
C ARG A 94 0.17 -18.23 -28.05
N ALA A 95 -0.74 -17.98 -27.14
CA ALA A 95 -1.22 -16.63 -26.80
C ALA A 95 -0.39 -15.93 -25.73
N VAL A 96 0.50 -16.64 -25.05
CA VAL A 96 1.39 -16.10 -24.04
C VAL A 96 2.57 -15.39 -24.71
N ASP A 97 2.89 -14.19 -24.25
CA ASP A 97 4.06 -13.42 -24.70
C ASP A 97 5.23 -13.63 -23.75
N TRP A 98 4.98 -13.55 -22.45
CA TRP A 98 6.02 -13.75 -21.44
C TRP A 98 5.42 -14.31 -20.15
N VAL A 99 6.28 -14.99 -19.41
CA VAL A 99 6.01 -15.48 -18.06
C VAL A 99 7.17 -15.11 -17.17
N VAL A 100 6.87 -14.55 -16.00
CA VAL A 100 7.86 -14.21 -14.97
C VAL A 100 7.52 -14.99 -13.70
N PRO A 101 8.29 -16.04 -13.38
CA PRO A 101 8.10 -16.79 -12.15
C PRO A 101 8.53 -15.99 -10.93
N LEU A 102 7.81 -16.19 -9.84
CA LEU A 102 7.98 -15.53 -8.56
C LEU A 102 8.08 -16.58 -7.45
N SER A 103 9.06 -16.48 -6.58
CA SER A 103 9.21 -17.32 -5.41
C SER A 103 9.39 -16.46 -4.16
N LEU A 104 8.49 -16.64 -3.20
CA LEU A 104 8.43 -15.92 -1.94
C LEU A 104 8.56 -16.92 -0.80
N GLY A 105 9.13 -16.53 0.31
CA GLY A 105 9.27 -17.39 1.48
C GLY A 105 10.32 -16.90 2.47
N ASP A 106 11.24 -16.08 2.02
CA ASP A 106 12.31 -15.52 2.82
C ASP A 106 12.09 -14.04 3.12
N SER A 107 12.88 -13.54 4.05
CA SER A 107 12.84 -12.14 4.45
C SER A 107 14.25 -11.60 4.73
N HIS A 108 14.35 -10.28 4.76
CA HIS A 108 15.53 -9.58 5.23
C HIS A 108 15.12 -8.43 6.13
N ARG A 109 15.39 -8.53 7.43
CA ARG A 109 15.05 -7.49 8.44
C ARG A 109 13.60 -7.00 8.34
N GLY A 110 12.66 -7.93 8.13
CA GLY A 110 11.23 -7.62 8.02
C GLY A 110 10.77 -7.18 6.63
N PHE A 111 11.64 -7.16 5.64
CA PHE A 111 11.29 -6.97 4.24
C PHE A 111 11.20 -8.33 3.51
N PRO A 112 10.18 -8.55 2.67
CA PRO A 112 10.06 -9.79 1.90
C PRO A 112 11.19 -9.93 0.88
N VAL A 113 11.61 -11.16 0.65
CA VAL A 113 12.55 -11.54 -0.41
C VAL A 113 11.76 -12.17 -1.54
N LEU A 114 12.02 -11.71 -2.76
CA LEU A 114 11.43 -12.22 -3.99
C LEU A 114 12.52 -12.86 -4.85
N GLY A 115 12.48 -14.18 -4.97
CA GLY A 115 13.20 -14.93 -6.00
C GLY A 115 12.49 -14.78 -7.34
N THR A 116 13.19 -14.32 -8.37
CA THR A 116 12.63 -14.11 -9.71
C THR A 116 13.71 -14.19 -10.80
N THR A 117 13.36 -13.85 -12.02
CA THR A 117 14.28 -13.83 -13.17
C THR A 117 14.58 -12.39 -13.59
N LYS A 118 15.61 -12.20 -14.41
CA LYS A 118 15.93 -10.90 -15.02
C LYS A 118 14.76 -10.31 -15.79
N ALA A 119 13.90 -11.17 -16.36
CA ALA A 119 12.69 -10.77 -17.07
C ALA A 119 11.72 -9.95 -16.19
N PHE A 120 11.78 -10.09 -14.86
CA PHE A 120 10.99 -9.24 -13.94
C PHE A 120 11.30 -7.76 -14.17
N PHE A 121 12.56 -7.36 -14.20
CA PHE A 121 12.96 -5.96 -14.40
C PHE A 121 12.62 -5.45 -15.81
N GLU A 122 12.57 -6.34 -16.80
CA GLU A 122 12.30 -6.01 -18.19
C GLU A 122 10.79 -5.93 -18.48
N ARG A 123 9.97 -6.79 -17.86
CA ARG A 123 8.56 -7.01 -18.20
C ARG A 123 7.59 -6.41 -17.20
N PHE A 124 7.95 -6.34 -15.93
CA PHE A 124 7.07 -5.75 -14.92
C PHE A 124 6.78 -4.28 -15.23
N ARG A 125 5.53 -3.88 -15.05
CA ARG A 125 5.06 -2.50 -15.26
C ARG A 125 4.21 -2.07 -14.09
N TYR A 126 4.29 -0.78 -13.73
CA TYR A 126 3.52 -0.17 -12.66
C TYR A 126 2.92 1.18 -13.10
N GLY A 127 1.94 1.67 -12.37
CA GLY A 127 1.25 2.92 -12.69
C GLY A 127 0.69 2.91 -14.13
N ASP A 128 0.97 3.92 -14.90
CA ASP A 128 0.58 4.03 -16.31
C ASP A 128 1.55 3.22 -17.21
N ARG A 129 1.74 1.94 -16.89
CA ARG A 129 2.64 1.00 -17.59
C ARG A 129 4.11 1.43 -17.63
N GLN A 130 4.56 2.11 -16.60
CA GLN A 130 5.96 2.51 -16.47
C GLN A 130 6.86 1.29 -16.25
N ALA A 131 8.02 1.29 -16.86
CA ALA A 131 9.04 0.27 -16.65
C ALA A 131 9.80 0.51 -15.34
N LEU A 132 10.24 -0.57 -14.68
CA LEU A 132 11.16 -0.46 -13.57
C LEU A 132 12.46 0.23 -14.03
N ARG A 133 12.95 1.12 -13.20
CA ARG A 133 14.24 1.80 -13.42
C ARG A 133 15.14 1.53 -12.22
N LEU A 134 16.42 1.33 -12.50
CA LEU A 134 17.41 1.34 -11.43
C LEU A 134 17.85 2.79 -11.19
N GLU A 135 17.94 3.15 -9.93
CA GLU A 135 18.55 4.41 -9.50
C GLU A 135 20.06 4.26 -9.47
N GLN A 136 20.54 3.07 -9.06
CA GLN A 136 21.98 2.75 -9.01
C GLN A 136 22.22 1.30 -9.40
N GLY A 137 23.37 1.01 -9.99
CA GLY A 137 23.82 -0.34 -10.32
C GLY A 137 23.13 -0.96 -11.53
N SER A 138 23.00 -2.29 -11.51
CA SER A 138 22.41 -3.10 -12.58
C SER A 138 21.53 -4.20 -12.01
N PRO A 139 20.62 -4.82 -12.79
CA PRO A 139 19.94 -6.04 -12.37
C PRO A 139 20.96 -7.14 -12.09
N PHE A 140 20.62 -8.11 -11.25
CA PHE A 140 21.46 -9.30 -11.09
C PHE A 140 21.55 -10.06 -12.44
N SER A 141 22.71 -10.67 -12.71
CA SER A 141 22.96 -11.37 -13.99
C SER A 141 22.10 -12.62 -14.14
N GLY A 142 21.78 -13.30 -13.06
CA GLY A 142 21.05 -14.56 -13.04
C GLY A 142 21.89 -15.77 -13.43
N ASP A 143 23.18 -15.56 -13.73
CA ASP A 143 24.18 -16.61 -13.97
C ASP A 143 24.90 -17.01 -12.67
N LEU A 144 25.72 -18.06 -12.76
CA LEU A 144 26.45 -18.58 -11.61
C LEU A 144 27.54 -17.63 -11.10
N ASP A 145 28.08 -16.75 -11.91
CA ASP A 145 29.12 -15.81 -11.51
C ASP A 145 28.55 -14.68 -10.65
N GLY A 146 27.33 -14.22 -10.97
CA GLY A 146 26.58 -13.24 -10.20
C GLY A 146 25.52 -13.84 -9.25
N LEU A 147 25.66 -15.13 -8.86
CA LEU A 147 24.63 -15.88 -8.13
C LEU A 147 24.07 -15.16 -6.91
N TYR A 148 24.95 -14.59 -6.08
CA TYR A 148 24.56 -13.90 -4.85
C TYR A 148 24.42 -12.38 -5.02
N GLY A 149 24.11 -11.93 -6.25
CA GLY A 149 23.72 -10.54 -6.48
C GLY A 149 22.28 -10.28 -6.07
N THR A 150 22.02 -9.15 -5.40
CA THR A 150 20.66 -8.74 -5.01
C THR A 150 20.36 -7.32 -5.48
N VAL A 151 19.11 -7.09 -5.84
CA VAL A 151 18.57 -5.76 -6.17
C VAL A 151 17.57 -5.36 -5.10
N LEU A 152 17.80 -4.21 -4.49
CA LEU A 152 16.94 -3.70 -3.44
C LEU A 152 15.86 -2.77 -3.99
N GLY A 153 14.66 -2.88 -3.45
CA GLY A 153 13.64 -1.85 -3.59
C GLY A 153 14.07 -0.53 -2.91
N ALA A 154 13.56 0.59 -3.40
CA ALA A 154 13.95 1.92 -2.93
C ALA A 154 13.77 2.11 -1.41
N GLU A 155 12.66 1.65 -0.85
CA GLU A 155 12.37 1.78 0.58
C GLU A 155 13.28 0.89 1.44
N VAL A 156 13.66 -0.31 0.95
CA VAL A 156 14.61 -1.20 1.62
C VAL A 156 15.97 -0.52 1.76
N ALA A 157 16.51 -0.01 0.63
CA ALA A 157 17.80 0.67 0.63
C ALA A 157 17.80 1.91 1.52
N GLN A 158 16.74 2.72 1.45
CA GLN A 158 16.61 3.94 2.23
C GLN A 158 16.48 3.66 3.74
N ARG A 159 15.61 2.74 4.16
CA ARG A 159 15.38 2.46 5.59
C ARG A 159 16.53 1.75 6.27
N LEU A 160 17.22 0.88 5.55
CA LEU A 160 18.34 0.11 6.08
C LEU A 160 19.69 0.73 5.74
N HIS A 161 19.70 1.89 5.06
CA HIS A 161 20.89 2.66 4.68
C HIS A 161 21.90 1.88 3.84
N TYR A 162 21.43 0.97 2.96
CA TYR A 162 22.26 0.17 2.08
C TYR A 162 22.74 0.95 0.85
N LYS A 163 23.96 0.61 0.41
CA LYS A 163 24.62 1.10 -0.80
C LYS A 163 25.03 -0.07 -1.68
N LEU A 164 25.40 0.24 -2.92
CA LEU A 164 26.01 -0.77 -3.81
C LEU A 164 27.26 -1.37 -3.16
N GLY A 165 27.39 -2.68 -3.26
CA GLY A 165 28.50 -3.45 -2.70
C GLY A 165 28.31 -3.90 -1.25
N ASP A 166 27.30 -3.41 -0.55
CA ASP A 166 27.06 -3.82 0.83
C ASP A 166 26.61 -5.29 0.89
N PRO A 167 27.11 -6.06 1.87
CA PRO A 167 26.66 -7.43 2.11
C PRO A 167 25.34 -7.44 2.88
N ILE A 168 24.44 -8.35 2.50
CA ILE A 168 23.21 -8.64 3.23
C ILE A 168 23.06 -10.14 3.47
N VAL A 169 22.43 -10.51 4.58
CA VAL A 169 22.11 -11.88 4.95
C VAL A 169 20.60 -12.04 4.94
N LEU A 170 20.09 -13.05 4.25
CA LEU A 170 18.67 -13.38 4.20
C LEU A 170 18.30 -14.32 5.33
N SER A 171 17.01 -14.34 5.68
CA SER A 171 16.47 -15.21 6.72
C SER A 171 15.28 -16.00 6.16
N HIS A 172 15.18 -17.26 6.51
CA HIS A 172 14.06 -18.10 6.14
C HIS A 172 12.77 -17.66 6.86
N GLY A 173 11.68 -17.60 6.12
CA GLY A 173 10.38 -17.14 6.63
C GLY A 173 10.40 -15.69 7.09
N SER A 174 9.79 -15.38 8.23
CA SER A 174 9.74 -14.03 8.80
C SER A 174 11.05 -13.56 9.43
N GLY A 175 12.06 -14.44 9.55
CA GLY A 175 13.33 -14.14 10.21
C GLY A 175 13.25 -13.99 11.74
N THR A 176 12.14 -14.38 12.35
CA THR A 176 11.93 -14.24 13.81
C THR A 176 12.48 -15.42 14.61
N LEU A 177 12.76 -16.55 13.95
CA LEU A 177 13.27 -17.76 14.60
C LEU A 177 14.81 -17.70 14.68
N PRO A 178 15.41 -18.01 15.85
CA PRO A 178 16.84 -18.14 15.98
C PRO A 178 17.39 -19.21 15.03
N GLY A 179 18.47 -18.90 14.30
CA GLY A 179 19.09 -19.84 13.35
C GLY A 179 18.37 -19.95 12.00
N SER A 180 17.44 -19.04 11.69
CA SER A 180 16.81 -18.95 10.37
C SER A 180 17.64 -18.16 9.35
N GLU A 181 18.81 -17.66 9.73
CA GLU A 181 19.65 -16.83 8.86
C GLU A 181 20.55 -17.70 7.96
N HIS A 182 20.65 -17.30 6.67
CA HIS A 182 21.58 -17.86 5.70
C HIS A 182 22.92 -17.11 5.75
N ALA A 183 23.54 -17.03 6.93
CA ALA A 183 24.77 -16.26 7.16
C ALA A 183 25.99 -16.80 6.39
N ASP A 184 25.96 -18.08 6.03
CA ASP A 184 26.96 -18.80 5.25
C ASP A 184 26.96 -18.44 3.75
N LYS A 185 25.88 -17.78 3.27
CA LYS A 185 25.66 -17.39 1.87
C LYS A 185 25.23 -15.92 1.77
N PRO A 186 26.12 -14.97 2.10
CA PRO A 186 25.79 -13.54 2.03
C PRO A 186 25.59 -13.09 0.59
N PHE A 187 24.63 -12.17 0.40
CA PHE A 187 24.36 -11.52 -0.87
C PHE A 187 25.06 -10.16 -0.94
N THR A 188 25.37 -9.72 -2.14
CA THR A 188 25.94 -8.38 -2.39
C THR A 188 24.92 -7.52 -3.13
N VAL A 189 24.70 -6.30 -2.66
CA VAL A 189 23.81 -5.33 -3.32
C VAL A 189 24.44 -4.88 -4.64
N VAL A 190 23.86 -5.32 -5.76
CA VAL A 190 24.32 -4.97 -7.12
C VAL A 190 23.46 -3.90 -7.78
N GLY A 191 22.26 -3.65 -7.27
CA GLY A 191 21.37 -2.63 -7.79
C GLY A 191 20.38 -2.12 -6.76
N ILE A 192 19.92 -0.88 -6.96
CA ILE A 192 18.87 -0.23 -6.17
C ILE A 192 17.86 0.33 -7.15
N LEU A 193 16.58 -0.02 -6.97
CA LEU A 193 15.48 0.47 -7.80
C LEU A 193 15.10 1.91 -7.43
N ALA A 194 14.68 2.68 -8.43
CA ALA A 194 14.03 3.96 -8.23
C ALA A 194 12.64 3.74 -7.58
N PRO A 195 12.14 4.70 -6.78
CA PRO A 195 10.84 4.59 -6.13
C PRO A 195 9.69 4.39 -7.12
N THR A 196 8.82 3.43 -6.85
CA THR A 196 7.66 3.09 -7.70
C THR A 196 6.32 3.40 -7.04
N GLY A 197 6.28 3.52 -5.71
CA GLY A 197 5.04 3.61 -4.93
C GLY A 197 4.28 2.28 -4.85
N THR A 198 4.91 1.16 -5.19
CA THR A 198 4.34 -0.18 -5.19
C THR A 198 5.06 -1.09 -4.17
N PRO A 199 4.56 -2.30 -3.91
CA PRO A 199 5.25 -3.27 -3.04
C PRO A 199 6.70 -3.58 -3.44
N VAL A 200 7.07 -3.38 -4.71
CA VAL A 200 8.44 -3.54 -5.22
C VAL A 200 9.45 -2.70 -4.43
N ASP A 201 9.05 -1.50 -3.98
CA ASP A 201 9.92 -0.62 -3.19
C ASP A 201 10.34 -1.24 -1.85
N ARG A 202 9.53 -2.16 -1.33
CA ARG A 202 9.73 -2.84 -0.04
C ARG A 202 10.26 -4.26 -0.17
N THR A 203 10.80 -4.63 -1.33
CA THR A 203 11.17 -6.00 -1.65
C THR A 203 12.67 -6.10 -1.93
N VAL A 204 13.28 -7.17 -1.46
CA VAL A 204 14.63 -7.59 -1.81
C VAL A 204 14.52 -8.61 -2.94
N HIS A 205 15.13 -8.34 -4.08
CA HIS A 205 15.05 -9.19 -5.27
C HIS A 205 16.32 -9.99 -5.45
N ILE A 206 16.18 -11.31 -5.59
CA ILE A 206 17.28 -12.24 -5.87
C ILE A 206 16.94 -13.13 -7.08
N SER A 207 17.93 -13.78 -7.64
CA SER A 207 17.69 -14.75 -8.72
C SER A 207 17.07 -16.04 -8.16
N LEU A 208 16.26 -16.74 -8.97
CA LEU A 208 15.73 -18.05 -8.58
C LEU A 208 16.82 -19.08 -8.31
N PRO A 209 17.91 -19.17 -9.11
CA PRO A 209 19.04 -20.03 -8.75
C PRO A 209 19.68 -19.68 -7.40
N ALA A 210 19.75 -18.41 -7.02
CA ALA A 210 20.26 -18.01 -5.72
C ALA A 210 19.34 -18.48 -4.57
N LEU A 211 18.02 -18.43 -4.78
CA LEU A 211 17.06 -18.94 -3.82
C LEU A 211 17.21 -20.45 -3.61
N GLU A 212 17.41 -21.24 -4.68
CA GLU A 212 17.72 -22.66 -4.57
C GLU A 212 19.06 -22.89 -3.82
N ALA A 213 20.08 -22.09 -4.14
CA ALA A 213 21.41 -22.21 -3.55
C ALA A 213 21.42 -22.04 -2.03
N ILE A 214 20.63 -21.11 -1.48
CA ILE A 214 20.56 -20.90 -0.01
C ILE A 214 19.81 -22.02 0.70
N HIS A 215 19.02 -22.82 -0.02
CA HIS A 215 18.21 -23.91 0.56
C HIS A 215 18.77 -25.32 0.31
N LEU A 216 19.93 -25.46 -0.37
CA LEU A 216 20.53 -26.79 -0.67
C LEU A 216 20.79 -27.65 0.57
N ASP A 217 21.17 -27.02 1.66
CA ASP A 217 21.47 -27.64 2.95
C ASP A 217 20.36 -27.44 3.99
N TRP A 218 19.14 -27.15 3.51
CA TRP A 218 17.96 -26.94 4.34
C TRP A 218 16.90 -28.03 4.08
N SER A 219 16.17 -28.41 5.12
CA SER A 219 15.03 -29.32 5.03
C SER A 219 13.91 -28.85 5.95
N ALA A 220 12.69 -28.79 5.43
CA ALA A 220 11.51 -28.35 6.17
C ALA A 220 11.70 -27.01 6.93
N GLY A 221 12.41 -26.05 6.30
CA GLY A 221 12.63 -24.71 6.86
C GLY A 221 13.71 -24.62 7.94
N THR A 222 14.52 -25.65 8.10
CA THR A 222 15.63 -25.68 9.07
C THR A 222 16.92 -26.20 8.43
N PRO A 223 18.10 -25.69 8.84
CA PRO A 223 19.37 -26.20 8.34
C PRO A 223 19.57 -27.67 8.73
N MET A 224 20.03 -28.48 7.80
CA MET A 224 20.34 -29.90 8.04
C MET A 224 21.60 -30.02 8.89
N LYS A 225 21.48 -30.67 10.05
CA LYS A 225 22.62 -30.86 10.97
C LYS A 225 23.75 -31.67 10.30
N GLY A 226 24.94 -31.09 10.30
CA GLY A 226 26.14 -31.73 9.76
C GLY A 226 26.31 -31.65 8.24
N LEU A 227 25.39 -30.95 7.54
CA LEU A 227 25.50 -30.62 6.13
C LEU A 227 25.55 -29.11 5.99
N ALA A 228 26.74 -28.56 5.77
CA ALA A 228 26.90 -27.16 5.41
C ALA A 228 27.55 -27.09 4.04
N ILE A 229 26.88 -26.51 3.06
CA ILE A 229 27.38 -26.33 1.70
C ILE A 229 27.85 -24.88 1.55
N PRO A 230 29.16 -24.62 1.48
CA PRO A 230 29.68 -23.25 1.31
C PRO A 230 29.16 -22.61 0.04
N ALA A 231 29.04 -21.28 0.04
CA ALA A 231 28.53 -20.48 -1.09
C ALA A 231 29.25 -20.80 -2.43
N GLU A 232 30.56 -21.03 -2.40
CA GLU A 232 31.37 -21.38 -3.58
C GLU A 232 31.02 -22.76 -4.12
N GLN A 233 30.70 -23.71 -3.24
CA GLN A 233 30.35 -25.08 -3.65
C GLN A 233 28.93 -25.19 -4.15
N ALA A 234 28.03 -24.35 -3.67
CA ALA A 234 26.63 -24.32 -4.12
C ALA A 234 26.52 -24.17 -5.65
N ARG A 235 27.45 -23.47 -6.29
CA ARG A 235 27.50 -23.30 -7.75
C ARG A 235 27.70 -24.60 -8.55
N LYS A 236 28.13 -25.70 -7.89
CA LYS A 236 28.35 -27.01 -8.53
C LYS A 236 27.08 -27.87 -8.58
N PHE A 237 26.05 -27.45 -7.90
CA PHE A 237 24.77 -28.15 -7.85
C PHE A 237 23.84 -27.67 -8.97
N ASP A 238 22.84 -28.48 -9.28
CA ASP A 238 21.75 -28.07 -10.14
C ASP A 238 20.85 -27.07 -9.37
N LEU A 239 20.89 -25.81 -9.78
CA LEU A 239 20.15 -24.70 -9.18
C LEU A 239 18.92 -24.31 -10.00
N ALA A 240 18.49 -25.19 -10.91
CA ALA A 240 17.23 -24.97 -11.63
C ALA A 240 16.05 -25.00 -10.64
N PRO A 241 15.22 -23.96 -10.59
CA PRO A 241 14.09 -23.91 -9.67
C PRO A 241 13.11 -25.04 -10.00
N LYS A 242 12.78 -25.85 -9.00
CA LYS A 242 11.81 -26.95 -9.14
C LYS A 242 10.39 -26.48 -8.93
N GLN A 243 10.21 -25.52 -8.08
CA GLN A 243 8.92 -24.95 -7.69
C GLN A 243 9.01 -23.43 -7.56
N VAL A 244 7.90 -22.78 -7.79
CA VAL A 244 7.74 -21.33 -7.57
C VAL A 244 6.41 -21.08 -6.86
N THR A 245 6.29 -19.92 -6.23
CA THR A 245 5.08 -19.55 -5.51
C THR A 245 3.96 -19.12 -6.45
N ALA A 246 4.30 -18.38 -7.50
CA ALA A 246 3.37 -17.83 -8.49
C ALA A 246 4.12 -17.45 -9.78
N ALA A 247 3.38 -17.02 -10.79
CA ALA A 247 3.95 -16.41 -11.98
C ALA A 247 3.10 -15.24 -12.47
N LEU A 248 3.75 -14.19 -12.98
CA LEU A 248 3.10 -13.12 -13.74
C LEU A 248 3.10 -13.54 -15.22
N VAL A 249 1.97 -13.34 -15.88
CA VAL A 249 1.79 -13.72 -17.29
C VAL A 249 1.31 -12.53 -18.09
N GLY A 250 2.02 -12.24 -19.17
CA GLY A 250 1.61 -11.29 -20.18
C GLY A 250 1.22 -11.99 -21.47
N LEU A 251 0.18 -11.50 -22.12
CA LEU A 251 -0.40 -12.06 -23.33
C LEU A 251 -0.07 -11.20 -24.56
N LYS A 252 0.04 -11.83 -25.72
CA LYS A 252 0.20 -11.13 -27.01
C LYS A 252 -1.00 -10.26 -27.35
N GLY A 253 -2.18 -10.59 -26.81
CA GLY A 253 -3.40 -9.82 -27.02
C GLY A 253 -4.44 -10.12 -25.95
N ARG A 254 -5.11 -9.06 -25.46
CA ARG A 254 -6.12 -9.16 -24.39
C ARG A 254 -7.32 -10.03 -24.71
N ALA A 255 -7.65 -10.20 -25.99
CA ALA A 255 -8.77 -11.06 -26.40
C ALA A 255 -8.58 -12.54 -26.01
N ALA A 256 -7.33 -12.99 -25.80
CA ALA A 256 -7.02 -14.35 -25.42
C ALA A 256 -7.08 -14.62 -23.90
N VAL A 257 -7.33 -13.60 -23.07
CA VAL A 257 -7.20 -13.69 -21.61
C VAL A 257 -8.07 -14.81 -21.00
N PHE A 258 -9.34 -14.89 -21.41
CA PHE A 258 -10.24 -15.92 -20.90
C PHE A 258 -9.91 -17.33 -21.39
N ALA A 259 -9.37 -17.45 -22.61
CA ALA A 259 -8.94 -18.74 -23.14
C ALA A 259 -7.71 -19.27 -22.39
N VAL A 260 -6.73 -18.39 -22.12
CA VAL A 260 -5.55 -18.77 -21.33
C VAL A 260 -5.91 -19.01 -19.86
N GLN A 261 -6.80 -18.20 -19.29
CA GLN A 261 -7.31 -18.43 -17.93
C GLN A 261 -7.97 -19.81 -17.80
N ARG A 262 -8.82 -20.17 -18.75
CA ARG A 262 -9.44 -21.50 -18.78
C ARG A 262 -8.41 -22.61 -18.92
N PHE A 263 -7.46 -22.47 -19.85
CA PHE A 263 -6.38 -23.43 -20.04
C PHE A 263 -5.60 -23.69 -18.75
N VAL A 264 -5.28 -22.64 -17.99
CA VAL A 264 -4.59 -22.76 -16.70
C VAL A 264 -5.48 -23.39 -15.63
N ASN A 265 -6.75 -22.97 -15.54
CA ASN A 265 -7.66 -23.49 -14.52
C ASN A 265 -8.07 -24.96 -14.73
N GLU A 266 -8.02 -25.43 -15.98
CA GLU A 266 -8.31 -26.79 -16.39
C GLU A 266 -7.02 -27.63 -16.62
N TYR A 267 -5.84 -27.11 -16.21
CA TYR A 267 -4.58 -27.80 -16.39
C TYR A 267 -4.54 -29.12 -15.61
N GLU A 268 -4.31 -30.22 -16.31
CA GLU A 268 -4.38 -31.58 -15.73
C GLU A 268 -3.17 -31.94 -14.87
N GLY A 269 -2.01 -31.29 -15.10
CA GLY A 269 -0.76 -31.64 -14.41
C GLY A 269 -0.77 -31.35 -12.91
N GLU A 270 -1.44 -30.28 -12.49
CA GLU A 270 -1.64 -29.89 -11.09
C GLU A 270 -2.75 -28.85 -10.96
N PRO A 271 -3.39 -28.69 -9.77
CA PRO A 271 -4.47 -27.74 -9.57
C PRO A 271 -3.94 -26.29 -9.57
N LEU A 272 -4.06 -25.62 -10.70
CA LEU A 272 -3.68 -24.23 -10.89
C LEU A 272 -4.88 -23.27 -10.85
N MET A 273 -4.60 -22.02 -10.67
CA MET A 273 -5.52 -20.90 -10.78
C MET A 273 -4.86 -19.74 -11.52
N ALA A 274 -5.54 -19.21 -12.53
CA ALA A 274 -5.18 -17.94 -13.17
C ALA A 274 -6.20 -16.88 -12.83
N VAL A 275 -5.72 -15.76 -12.35
CA VAL A 275 -6.54 -14.64 -11.86
C VAL A 275 -6.24 -13.39 -12.68
N LEU A 276 -7.30 -12.71 -13.12
CA LEU A 276 -7.18 -11.35 -13.67
C LEU A 276 -6.96 -10.37 -12.51
N PRO A 277 -5.84 -9.63 -12.49
CA PRO A 277 -5.55 -8.72 -11.38
C PRO A 277 -6.66 -7.72 -11.09
N GLY A 278 -7.27 -7.14 -12.13
CA GLY A 278 -8.37 -6.18 -11.97
C GLY A 278 -9.60 -6.78 -11.28
N VAL A 279 -9.96 -8.02 -11.65
CA VAL A 279 -11.14 -8.70 -11.06
C VAL A 279 -10.90 -9.05 -9.59
N ALA A 280 -9.71 -9.57 -9.27
CA ALA A 280 -9.37 -9.88 -7.88
C ALA A 280 -9.28 -8.63 -7.00
N LEU A 281 -8.82 -7.52 -7.55
CA LEU A 281 -8.82 -6.24 -6.84
C LEU A 281 -10.24 -5.72 -6.61
N ASP A 282 -11.15 -5.85 -7.57
CA ASP A 282 -12.55 -5.49 -7.38
C ASP A 282 -13.22 -6.37 -6.30
N GLU A 283 -12.91 -7.65 -6.25
CA GLU A 283 -13.37 -8.56 -5.20
C GLU A 283 -12.83 -8.14 -3.82
N LEU A 284 -11.54 -7.82 -3.73
CA LEU A 284 -10.94 -7.27 -2.51
C LEU A 284 -11.64 -5.99 -2.06
N TRP A 285 -11.92 -5.06 -3.00
CA TRP A 285 -12.61 -3.81 -2.68
C TRP A 285 -14.06 -4.02 -2.24
N ASN A 286 -14.74 -5.03 -2.73
CA ASN A 286 -16.08 -5.38 -2.25
C ASN A 286 -16.06 -5.79 -0.78
N VAL A 287 -15.04 -6.52 -0.33
CA VAL A 287 -14.87 -6.91 1.08
C VAL A 287 -14.46 -5.71 1.94
N VAL A 288 -13.45 -4.97 1.51
CA VAL A 288 -12.95 -3.77 2.24
C VAL A 288 -13.99 -2.66 2.27
N GLY A 289 -14.81 -2.51 1.22
CA GLY A 289 -15.84 -1.49 1.09
C GLY A 289 -16.93 -1.56 2.15
N VAL A 290 -17.15 -2.69 2.79
CA VAL A 290 -18.06 -2.79 3.95
C VAL A 290 -17.50 -2.01 5.14
N GLY A 291 -16.23 -2.22 5.47
CA GLY A 291 -15.56 -1.45 6.53
C GLY A 291 -15.53 0.06 6.23
N GLU A 292 -15.34 0.40 4.97
CA GLU A 292 -15.34 1.78 4.49
C GLU A 292 -16.69 2.47 4.70
N LYS A 293 -17.80 1.80 4.36
CA LYS A 293 -19.15 2.32 4.61
C LYS A 293 -19.43 2.52 6.09
N LEU A 294 -18.94 1.62 6.95
CA LEU A 294 -19.04 1.77 8.40
C LEU A 294 -18.27 3.00 8.91
N LEU A 295 -17.06 3.23 8.43
CA LEU A 295 -16.26 4.39 8.79
C LEU A 295 -16.90 5.70 8.30
N LEU A 296 -17.46 5.72 7.09
CA LEU A 296 -18.23 6.86 6.59
C LEU A 296 -19.48 7.12 7.44
N GLY A 297 -20.22 6.08 7.82
CA GLY A 297 -21.34 6.19 8.72
C GLY A 297 -20.96 6.78 10.09
N LEU A 298 -19.85 6.30 10.67
CA LEU A 298 -19.32 6.84 11.91
C LEU A 298 -18.91 8.32 11.78
N SER A 299 -18.25 8.67 10.69
CA SER A 299 -17.86 10.06 10.40
C SER A 299 -19.09 10.98 10.24
N ALA A 300 -20.14 10.49 9.57
CA ALA A 300 -21.41 11.22 9.45
C ALA A 300 -22.07 11.40 10.83
N LEU A 301 -22.03 10.39 11.69
CA LEU A 301 -22.54 10.48 13.05
C LEU A 301 -21.78 11.53 13.88
N VAL A 302 -20.45 11.55 13.78
CA VAL A 302 -19.61 12.55 14.44
C VAL A 302 -19.94 13.96 13.94
N ALA A 303 -20.15 14.13 12.63
CA ALA A 303 -20.58 15.41 12.06
C ALA A 303 -21.95 15.86 12.57
N LEU A 304 -22.91 14.94 12.66
CA LEU A 304 -24.24 15.21 13.23
C LEU A 304 -24.18 15.63 14.70
N VAL A 305 -23.41 14.91 15.51
CA VAL A 305 -23.18 15.26 16.93
C VAL A 305 -22.53 16.62 17.06
N SER A 306 -21.56 16.94 16.21
CA SER A 306 -20.91 18.26 16.19
C SER A 306 -21.88 19.38 15.81
N LEU A 307 -22.79 19.15 14.85
CA LEU A 307 -23.82 20.08 14.45
C LEU A 307 -24.86 20.26 15.58
N ALA A 308 -25.30 19.18 16.21
CA ALA A 308 -26.21 19.24 17.36
C ALA A 308 -25.58 20.01 18.53
N GLY A 309 -24.30 19.79 18.80
CA GLY A 309 -23.52 20.54 19.80
C GLY A 309 -23.45 22.04 19.47
N LEU A 310 -23.25 22.39 18.21
CA LEU A 310 -23.29 23.79 17.76
C LEU A 310 -24.66 24.43 18.02
N VAL A 311 -25.74 23.74 17.61
CA VAL A 311 -27.10 24.22 17.83
C VAL A 311 -27.40 24.36 19.32
N ALA A 312 -27.07 23.35 20.13
CA ALA A 312 -27.25 23.41 21.58
C ALA A 312 -26.47 24.59 22.22
N THR A 313 -25.25 24.83 21.78
CA THR A 313 -24.42 25.95 22.23
C THR A 313 -25.05 27.30 21.89
N VAL A 314 -25.57 27.44 20.67
CA VAL A 314 -26.26 28.66 20.24
C VAL A 314 -27.54 28.87 21.07
N LEU A 315 -28.35 27.82 21.26
CA LEU A 315 -29.61 27.90 22.05
C LEU A 315 -29.36 28.20 23.52
N ALA A 316 -28.39 27.51 24.14
CA ALA A 316 -28.01 27.80 25.53
C ALA A 316 -27.50 29.26 25.69
N GLY A 317 -26.77 29.72 24.69
CA GLY A 317 -26.31 31.11 24.62
C GLY A 317 -27.43 32.15 24.53
N LEU A 318 -28.59 31.84 23.98
CA LEU A 318 -29.71 32.77 23.86
C LEU A 318 -30.23 33.24 25.25
N ASN A 319 -30.29 32.33 26.21
CA ASN A 319 -30.76 32.65 27.55
C ASN A 319 -29.78 33.58 28.30
N GLU A 320 -28.50 33.35 28.19
CA GLU A 320 -27.47 34.22 28.78
C GLU A 320 -27.36 35.55 28.05
N ARG A 321 -27.68 35.58 26.75
CA ARG A 321 -27.63 36.79 25.90
C ARG A 321 -28.86 37.67 25.96
N ARG A 322 -29.89 37.35 26.75
CA ARG A 322 -31.09 38.19 26.84
C ARG A 322 -30.76 39.67 27.12
N ARG A 323 -29.76 39.95 27.95
CA ARG A 323 -29.28 41.33 28.22
C ARG A 323 -28.49 41.90 27.03
N GLU A 324 -27.61 41.11 26.40
CA GLU A 324 -26.82 41.57 25.27
C GLU A 324 -27.70 41.82 24.02
N LEU A 325 -28.73 40.98 23.78
CA LEU A 325 -29.68 41.13 22.69
C LEU A 325 -30.74 42.24 22.96
N ALA A 326 -30.92 42.64 24.18
CA ALA A 326 -31.76 43.77 24.52
C ALA A 326 -31.19 45.11 24.03
N VAL A 327 -29.85 45.24 23.98
CA VAL A 327 -29.17 46.48 23.52
C VAL A 327 -29.43 46.74 22.02
N PRO A 328 -29.20 45.79 21.06
CA PRO A 328 -29.57 46.00 19.67
C PRO A 328 -31.07 46.23 19.47
N ARG A 329 -31.93 45.52 20.25
CA ARG A 329 -33.39 45.72 20.20
C ARG A 329 -33.82 47.10 20.65
N ALA A 330 -33.16 47.67 21.71
CA ALA A 330 -33.43 49.01 22.21
C ALA A 330 -33.06 50.07 21.14
N VAL A 331 -32.14 49.78 20.22
CA VAL A 331 -31.70 50.63 19.13
C VAL A 331 -32.49 50.35 17.82
N GLY A 332 -33.53 49.49 17.88
CA GLY A 332 -34.43 49.24 16.76
C GLY A 332 -34.15 48.01 15.92
N ALA A 333 -33.25 47.10 16.37
CA ALA A 333 -32.99 45.83 15.65
C ALA A 333 -34.22 44.88 15.72
N GLY A 334 -34.66 44.42 14.56
CA GLY A 334 -35.74 43.48 14.41
C GLY A 334 -35.33 41.99 14.67
N PRO A 335 -36.30 41.06 14.75
CA PRO A 335 -36.04 39.64 14.93
C PRO A 335 -35.12 39.06 13.83
N ARG A 336 -35.20 39.61 12.61
CA ARG A 336 -34.34 39.22 11.49
C ARG A 336 -32.88 39.58 11.71
N ASP A 337 -32.59 40.73 12.31
CA ASP A 337 -31.23 41.20 12.57
C ASP A 337 -30.56 40.29 13.63
N VAL A 338 -31.32 39.87 14.65
CA VAL A 338 -30.87 38.92 15.64
C VAL A 338 -30.58 37.55 15.03
N LEU A 339 -31.44 37.06 14.15
CA LEU A 339 -31.25 35.80 13.44
C LEU A 339 -29.99 35.83 12.54
N VAL A 340 -29.79 36.93 11.81
CA VAL A 340 -28.58 37.14 10.98
C VAL A 340 -27.31 37.16 11.84
N LEU A 341 -27.35 37.78 13.00
CA LEU A 341 -26.23 37.84 13.93
C LEU A 341 -25.83 36.43 14.40
N LEU A 342 -26.82 35.62 14.83
CA LEU A 342 -26.61 34.25 15.28
C LEU A 342 -26.14 33.32 14.14
N ALA A 343 -26.71 33.48 12.96
CA ALA A 343 -26.29 32.73 11.80
C ALA A 343 -24.86 33.09 11.37
N ALA A 344 -24.48 34.37 11.42
CA ALA A 344 -23.11 34.82 11.13
C ALA A 344 -22.10 34.25 12.13
N GLU A 345 -22.45 34.18 13.43
CA GLU A 345 -21.60 33.58 14.45
C GLU A 345 -21.43 32.08 14.20
N GLY A 346 -22.52 31.34 13.96
CA GLY A 346 -22.48 29.92 13.62
C GLY A 346 -21.65 29.64 12.37
N LEU A 347 -21.79 30.49 11.34
CA LEU A 347 -21.01 30.40 10.11
C LEU A 347 -19.50 30.61 10.37
N LEU A 348 -19.14 31.61 11.16
CA LEU A 348 -17.73 31.87 11.52
C LEU A 348 -17.11 30.68 12.28
N VAL A 349 -17.83 30.10 13.24
CA VAL A 349 -17.36 28.94 14.00
C VAL A 349 -17.20 27.73 13.09
N THR A 350 -18.16 27.50 12.18
CA THR A 350 -18.10 26.39 11.23
C THR A 350 -16.92 26.56 10.27
N LEU A 351 -16.76 27.74 9.70
CA LEU A 351 -15.63 28.04 8.81
C LEU A 351 -14.27 27.88 9.49
N ALA A 352 -14.15 28.36 10.74
CA ALA A 352 -12.94 28.17 11.54
C ALA A 352 -12.64 26.69 11.79
N GLY A 353 -13.66 25.89 12.14
CA GLY A 353 -13.54 24.44 12.32
C GLY A 353 -13.14 23.71 11.05
N LEU A 354 -13.79 24.02 9.93
CA LEU A 354 -13.44 23.46 8.61
C LEU A 354 -12.00 23.78 8.22
N LEU A 355 -11.59 25.03 8.37
CA LEU A 355 -10.24 25.50 8.01
C LEU A 355 -9.17 24.80 8.86
N LEU A 356 -9.39 24.69 10.18
CA LEU A 356 -8.50 23.95 11.07
C LEU A 356 -8.46 22.45 10.73
N GLY A 357 -9.59 21.84 10.38
CA GLY A 357 -9.65 20.44 10.00
C GLY A 357 -8.88 20.17 8.70
N VAL A 358 -9.01 21.04 7.70
CA VAL A 358 -8.24 20.96 6.45
C VAL A 358 -6.75 21.13 6.73
N LEU A 359 -6.36 22.13 7.52
CA LEU A 359 -4.96 22.37 7.88
C LEU A 359 -4.36 21.18 8.66
N ALA A 360 -5.11 20.61 9.59
CA ALA A 360 -4.68 19.41 10.32
C ALA A 360 -4.47 18.22 9.37
N CYS A 361 -5.37 17.99 8.41
CA CYS A 361 -5.25 16.95 7.41
C CYS A 361 -4.01 17.17 6.51
N VAL A 362 -3.79 18.40 6.04
CA VAL A 362 -2.62 18.75 5.23
C VAL A 362 -1.32 18.58 6.02
N ALA A 363 -1.29 18.97 7.29
CA ALA A 363 -0.12 18.81 8.16
C ALA A 363 0.22 17.34 8.39
N LEU A 364 -0.79 16.48 8.60
CA LEU A 364 -0.61 15.03 8.73
C LEU A 364 -0.04 14.41 7.44
N ILE A 365 -0.53 14.84 6.28
CA ILE A 365 -0.03 14.38 4.98
C ILE A 365 1.40 14.88 4.72
N ALA A 366 1.70 16.12 5.07
CA ALA A 366 3.04 16.71 4.91
C ALA A 366 4.08 16.09 5.84
N GLY A 367 3.68 15.68 7.05
CA GLY A 367 4.52 15.00 8.04
C GLY A 367 4.70 13.50 7.77
N ALA A 368 3.94 12.90 6.85
CA ALA A 368 4.15 11.52 6.44
C ALA A 368 5.51 11.38 5.70
N PRO A 369 6.28 10.30 5.95
CA PRO A 369 7.58 10.11 5.31
C PRO A 369 7.47 10.12 3.78
N PRO A 370 8.53 10.51 3.04
CA PRO A 370 8.51 10.86 1.62
C PRO A 370 8.12 9.74 0.64
N SER A 371 7.97 8.51 1.11
CA SER A 371 7.49 7.37 0.31
C SER A 371 6.11 7.58 -0.34
N ARG A 372 5.37 8.62 0.03
CA ARG A 372 4.04 8.94 -0.49
C ARG A 372 3.99 10.14 -1.46
N LYS A 373 5.09 10.84 -1.71
CA LYS A 373 5.07 12.10 -2.50
C LYS A 373 5.30 11.93 -4.01
N SER A 374 5.58 10.73 -4.50
CA SER A 374 6.12 10.53 -5.86
C SER A 374 5.11 10.51 -7.01
N VAL A 375 3.79 10.58 -6.79
CA VAL A 375 2.83 10.48 -7.90
C VAL A 375 2.11 11.79 -8.24
N ALA A 376 2.26 12.83 -7.45
CA ALA A 376 1.46 14.06 -7.61
C ALA A 376 2.20 15.27 -8.20
N SER A 377 3.45 15.16 -8.64
CA SER A 377 4.18 16.31 -9.18
C SER A 377 5.01 15.98 -10.42
N ILE A 378 4.35 15.52 -11.50
CA ILE A 378 4.84 15.72 -12.86
C ILE A 378 3.66 16.17 -13.69
N ARG A 379 3.42 17.45 -13.64
CA ARG A 379 2.99 18.35 -14.70
C ARG A 379 3.35 19.76 -14.32
#